data_483cb87ef279f4b81f5f7186f7317384
#
_entry.id   483cb87ef279f4b81f5f7186f7317384
#
_cell.length_a   1.000
_cell.length_b   1.000
_cell.length_c   1.000
_cell.angle_alpha   90.00
_cell.angle_beta   90.00
_cell.angle_gamma   90.00
#
_symmetry.space_group_name_H-M   'P 1'
#
loop_
_entity.id
_entity.type
_entity.pdbx_description
1 polymer ?
#
loop_
_entity_poly.entity_id
_entity_poly.type
_entity_poly.pdbx_seq_one_letter_code
_entity_poly.pdbx_strand_id
1 'polypeptide(L)'
;LCIARALAAQPEVMLLDEPCSALDPISTATIEELIVQLRESVAIVIVTHNLQQAFRVADHVAFMHLGELVEYGTSEQVFDLPVEERTRDYISGAFG
;
A
#
# COMPACT_ATOMS: atom_id res chain seq x y z
N LEU A 1 10.78 10.31 9.39
CA LEU A 1 10.56 10.75 10.77
C LEU A 1 9.62 9.81 11.52
N CYS A 2 8.39 9.65 11.06
CA CYS A 2 7.47 8.71 11.70
C CYS A 2 7.95 7.27 11.55
N ILE A 3 8.52 6.93 10.40
CA ILE A 3 9.06 5.60 10.13
C ILE A 3 10.27 5.34 11.04
N ALA A 4 11.18 6.30 11.14
CA ALA A 4 12.37 6.15 12.00
C ALA A 4 11.97 5.97 13.46
N ARG A 5 10.96 6.71 13.93
CA ARG A 5 10.46 6.58 15.30
C ARG A 5 9.84 5.21 15.54
N ALA A 6 9.06 4.73 14.58
CA ALA A 6 8.45 3.41 14.67
C ALA A 6 9.51 2.31 14.69
N LEU A 7 10.56 2.44 13.87
CA LEU A 7 11.66 1.47 13.83
C LEU A 7 12.45 1.42 15.12
N ALA A 8 12.59 2.55 15.81
CA ALA A 8 13.32 2.59 17.08
C ALA A 8 12.67 1.69 18.13
N ALA A 9 11.38 1.40 18.01
CA ALA A 9 10.66 0.49 18.91
C ALA A 9 10.87 -0.98 18.56
N GLN A 10 11.56 -1.29 17.45
CA GLN A 10 11.82 -2.64 16.96
C GLN A 10 10.54 -3.47 16.82
N PRO A 11 9.56 -2.99 16.01
CA PRO A 11 8.27 -3.66 15.89
C PRO A 11 8.36 -4.93 15.06
N GLU A 12 7.43 -5.86 15.29
CA GLU A 12 7.24 -7.00 14.41
C GLU A 12 6.32 -6.63 13.23
N VAL A 13 5.39 -5.72 13.48
CA VAL A 13 4.44 -5.21 12.48
C VAL A 13 4.44 -3.69 12.53
N MET A 14 4.50 -3.06 11.38
CA MET A 14 4.45 -1.61 11.27
C MET A 14 3.23 -1.19 10.47
N LEU A 15 2.45 -0.24 11.01
CA LEU A 15 1.28 0.31 10.33
C LEU A 15 1.59 1.71 9.84
N LEU A 16 1.41 1.94 8.54
CA LEU A 16 1.63 3.24 7.92
C LEU A 16 0.33 3.71 7.27
N ASP A 17 -0.17 4.87 7.69
CA ASP A 17 -1.41 5.44 7.16
C ASP A 17 -1.08 6.62 6.28
N GLU A 18 -1.33 6.50 4.97
CA GLU A 18 -1.05 7.51 3.95
C GLU A 18 0.37 8.08 4.10
N PRO A 19 1.42 7.24 4.05
CA PRO A 19 2.77 7.69 4.44
C PRO A 19 3.36 8.76 3.54
N CYS A 20 2.86 8.89 2.31
CA CYS A 20 3.41 9.84 1.34
C CYS A 20 2.41 10.91 0.89
N SER A 21 1.28 11.06 1.58
CA SER A 21 0.19 11.93 1.11
C SER A 21 0.58 13.41 0.99
N ALA A 22 1.54 13.88 1.80
CA ALA A 22 1.96 15.27 1.81
C ALA A 22 3.35 15.50 1.21
N LEU A 23 3.91 14.47 0.54
CA LEU A 23 5.28 14.53 0.03
C LEU A 23 5.31 14.79 -1.47
N ASP A 24 6.40 15.42 -1.91
CA ASP A 24 6.67 15.59 -3.34
C ASP A 24 7.09 14.23 -3.96
N PRO A 25 7.16 14.15 -5.33
CA PRO A 25 7.48 12.88 -5.98
C PRO A 25 8.85 12.31 -5.61
N ILE A 26 9.85 13.15 -5.38
CA ILE A 26 11.19 12.68 -5.04
C ILE A 26 11.21 12.09 -3.63
N SER A 27 10.62 12.78 -2.67
CA SER A 27 10.52 12.29 -1.29
C SER A 27 9.66 11.04 -1.21
N THR A 28 8.58 10.97 -2.00
CA THR A 28 7.74 9.79 -2.08
C THR A 28 8.54 8.58 -2.57
N ALA A 29 9.33 8.74 -3.62
CA ALA A 29 10.17 7.66 -4.14
C ALA A 29 11.14 7.16 -3.09
N THR A 30 11.74 8.05 -2.32
CA THR A 30 12.67 7.69 -1.25
C THR A 30 11.99 6.88 -0.17
N ILE A 31 10.79 7.28 0.24
CA ILE A 31 10.01 6.55 1.26
C ILE A 31 9.58 5.17 0.73
N GLU A 32 9.14 5.10 -0.53
CA GLU A 32 8.76 3.81 -1.12
C GLU A 32 9.95 2.85 -1.19
N GLU A 33 11.12 3.34 -1.54
CA GLU A 33 12.35 2.56 -1.56
C GLU A 33 12.67 2.01 -0.16
N LEU A 34 12.53 2.85 0.86
CA LEU A 34 12.74 2.45 2.24
C LEU A 34 11.74 1.36 2.65
N ILE A 35 10.48 1.49 2.28
CA ILE A 35 9.45 0.50 2.57
C ILE A 35 9.80 -0.85 1.94
N VAL A 36 10.24 -0.84 0.68
CA VAL A 36 10.63 -2.07 -0.01
C VAL A 36 11.80 -2.76 0.69
N GLN A 37 12.76 -2.00 1.20
CA GLN A 37 13.87 -2.56 1.97
C GLN A 37 13.41 -3.12 3.31
N LEU A 38 12.56 -2.38 4.01
CA LEU A 38 12.10 -2.77 5.34
C LEU A 38 11.21 -3.99 5.35
N ARG A 39 10.46 -4.25 4.28
CA ARG A 39 9.55 -5.39 4.25
C ARG A 39 10.27 -6.73 4.35
N GLU A 40 11.58 -6.76 4.14
CA GLU A 40 12.38 -7.96 4.33
C GLU A 40 12.53 -8.33 5.82
N SER A 41 12.40 -7.37 6.71
CA SER A 41 12.60 -7.55 8.14
C SER A 41 11.36 -7.35 8.99
N VAL A 42 10.39 -6.59 8.48
CA VAL A 42 9.21 -6.15 9.24
C VAL A 42 7.98 -6.36 8.38
N ALA A 43 6.91 -6.90 8.97
CA ALA A 43 5.62 -6.95 8.28
C ALA A 43 5.04 -5.53 8.26
N ILE A 44 4.69 -5.04 7.07
CA ILE A 44 4.22 -3.66 6.90
C ILE A 44 2.80 -3.67 6.36
N VAL A 45 1.92 -2.92 7.03
CA VAL A 45 0.55 -2.68 6.57
C VAL A 45 0.45 -1.22 6.20
N ILE A 46 0.08 -0.93 4.95
CA ILE A 46 -0.07 0.43 4.45
C ILE A 46 -1.53 0.68 4.12
N VAL A 47 -2.07 1.79 4.63
CA VAL A 47 -3.39 2.28 4.25
C VAL A 47 -3.17 3.44 3.29
N THR A 48 -3.67 3.34 2.06
CA THR A 48 -3.47 4.38 1.07
C THR A 48 -4.60 4.40 0.05
N HIS A 49 -4.92 5.59 -0.45
CA HIS A 49 -5.80 5.79 -1.60
C HIS A 49 -5.02 5.87 -2.91
N ASN A 50 -3.69 5.89 -2.84
CA ASN A 50 -2.84 5.94 -4.02
C ASN A 50 -2.60 4.52 -4.53
N LEU A 51 -3.36 4.12 -5.55
CA LEU A 51 -3.30 2.77 -6.10
C LEU A 51 -1.96 2.49 -6.76
N GLN A 52 -1.33 3.49 -7.37
CA GLN A 52 -0.03 3.32 -8.00
C GLN A 52 1.04 3.00 -6.95
N GLN A 53 0.99 3.66 -5.80
CA GLN A 53 1.88 3.36 -4.69
C GLN A 53 1.67 1.95 -4.18
N ALA A 54 0.41 1.56 -3.98
CA ALA A 54 0.09 0.20 -3.53
C ALA A 54 0.65 -0.84 -4.51
N PHE A 55 0.48 -0.61 -5.81
CA PHE A 55 0.99 -1.52 -6.83
C PHE A 55 2.51 -1.65 -6.76
N ARG A 56 3.23 -0.53 -6.54
CA ARG A 56 4.69 -0.53 -6.53
C ARG A 56 5.29 -1.24 -5.31
N VAL A 57 4.67 -1.11 -4.14
CA VAL A 57 5.32 -1.53 -2.88
C VAL A 57 4.68 -2.74 -2.22
N ALA A 58 3.46 -3.11 -2.56
CA ALA A 58 2.73 -4.15 -1.85
C ALA A 58 2.95 -5.53 -2.45
N ASP A 59 3.08 -6.53 -1.59
CA ASP A 59 3.06 -7.94 -2.00
C ASP A 59 1.62 -8.42 -2.13
N HIS A 60 0.75 -7.99 -1.20
CA HIS A 60 -0.67 -8.33 -1.19
C HIS A 60 -1.49 -7.05 -1.00
N VAL A 61 -2.70 -7.06 -1.53
CA VAL A 61 -3.60 -5.91 -1.49
C VAL A 61 -4.96 -6.35 -0.97
N ALA A 62 -5.49 -5.56 -0.05
CA ALA A 62 -6.86 -5.71 0.44
C ALA A 62 -7.64 -4.49 -0.01
N PHE A 63 -8.64 -4.68 -0.87
CA PHE A 63 -9.52 -3.59 -1.30
C PHE A 63 -10.71 -3.50 -0.35
N MET A 64 -10.82 -2.36 0.33
CA MET A 64 -11.89 -2.08 1.29
C MET A 64 -12.82 -1.01 0.72
N HIS A 65 -14.12 -1.20 0.95
CA HIS A 65 -15.11 -0.20 0.53
C HIS A 65 -16.23 -0.15 1.57
N LEU A 66 -16.47 1.03 2.11
CA LEU A 66 -17.50 1.27 3.13
C LEU A 66 -17.42 0.29 4.30
N GLY A 67 -16.20 0.04 4.78
CA GLY A 67 -15.97 -0.85 5.92
C GLY A 67 -16.04 -2.34 5.60
N GLU A 68 -16.16 -2.70 4.32
CA GLU A 68 -16.28 -4.07 3.87
C GLU A 68 -15.03 -4.48 3.07
N LEU A 69 -14.51 -5.68 3.36
CA LEU A 69 -13.42 -6.24 2.56
C LEU A 69 -14.02 -6.81 1.27
N VAL A 70 -13.72 -6.16 0.15
CA VAL A 70 -14.26 -6.54 -1.15
C VAL A 70 -13.42 -7.63 -1.81
N GLU A 71 -12.10 -7.44 -1.81
CA GLU A 71 -11.20 -8.39 -2.45
C GLU A 71 -9.84 -8.36 -1.78
N TYR A 72 -9.20 -9.54 -1.70
CA TYR A 72 -7.86 -9.69 -1.16
C TYR A 72 -7.07 -10.67 -2.02
N GLY A 73 -5.84 -10.34 -2.32
CA GLY A 73 -4.97 -11.22 -3.09
C GLY A 73 -3.59 -10.62 -3.30
N THR A 74 -2.81 -11.26 -4.16
CA THR A 74 -1.52 -10.69 -4.54
C THR A 74 -1.74 -9.38 -5.30
N SER A 75 -0.72 -8.53 -5.27
CA SER A 75 -0.79 -7.25 -5.97
C SER A 75 -1.14 -7.45 -7.45
N GLU A 76 -0.49 -8.41 -8.11
CA GLU A 76 -0.75 -8.69 -9.53
C GLU A 76 -2.19 -9.14 -9.75
N GLN A 77 -2.70 -10.04 -8.92
CA GLN A 77 -4.05 -10.57 -9.09
C GLN A 77 -5.11 -9.49 -8.89
N VAL A 78 -4.97 -8.67 -7.84
CA VAL A 78 -5.96 -7.64 -7.54
C VAL A 78 -5.96 -6.52 -8.58
N PHE A 79 -4.78 -6.11 -9.06
CA PHE A 79 -4.69 -5.01 -10.02
C PHE A 79 -4.87 -5.43 -11.48
N ASP A 80 -4.38 -6.61 -11.86
CA ASP A 80 -4.41 -7.05 -13.25
C ASP A 80 -5.59 -7.97 -13.56
N LEU A 81 -5.98 -8.83 -12.60
CA LEU A 81 -7.02 -9.83 -12.79
C LEU A 81 -8.01 -9.84 -11.62
N PRO A 82 -8.63 -8.69 -11.30
CA PRO A 82 -9.56 -8.65 -10.18
C PRO A 82 -10.78 -9.53 -10.43
N VAL A 83 -11.21 -10.23 -9.39
CA VAL A 83 -12.35 -11.12 -9.44
C VAL A 83 -13.68 -10.35 -9.27
N GLU A 84 -13.66 -9.36 -8.37
CA GLU A 84 -14.86 -8.60 -8.05
C GLU A 84 -15.08 -7.44 -9.01
N GLU A 85 -16.33 -7.25 -9.46
CA GLU A 85 -16.67 -6.15 -10.35
C GLU A 85 -16.39 -4.80 -9.70
N ARG A 86 -16.66 -4.65 -8.40
CA ARG A 86 -16.40 -3.40 -7.70
C ARG A 86 -14.92 -3.04 -7.71
N THR A 87 -14.05 -4.04 -7.62
CA THR A 87 -12.61 -3.84 -7.71
C THR A 87 -12.21 -3.37 -9.10
N ARG A 88 -12.74 -4.01 -10.13
CA ARG A 88 -12.47 -3.62 -11.53
C ARG A 88 -12.91 -2.19 -11.80
N ASP A 89 -14.10 -1.82 -11.33
CA ASP A 89 -14.63 -0.48 -11.55
C ASP A 89 -13.78 0.58 -10.85
N TYR A 90 -13.39 0.30 -9.62
CA TYR A 90 -12.55 1.23 -8.85
C TYR A 90 -11.20 1.44 -9.51
N ILE A 91 -10.53 0.36 -9.90
CA ILE A 91 -9.22 0.43 -10.54
C ILE A 91 -9.30 1.13 -11.88
N SER A 92 -10.29 0.82 -12.69
CA SER A 92 -10.50 1.47 -13.99
C SER A 92 -10.71 2.97 -13.85
N GLY A 93 -11.51 3.38 -12.87
CA GLY A 93 -11.74 4.79 -12.60
C GLY A 93 -10.50 5.51 -12.11
N ALA A 94 -9.65 4.83 -11.34
CA ALA A 94 -8.43 5.43 -10.80
C ALA A 94 -7.31 5.56 -11.82
N PHE A 95 -7.21 4.61 -12.76
CA PHE A 95 -6.11 4.58 -13.73
C PHE A 95 -6.53 5.02 -15.13
N GLY A 96 -7.77 5.13 -15.36
CA GLY A 96 -8.19 5.36 -16.69
C GLY A 96 -9.36 6.11 -16.99
#